data_330a133d922100a1ceb583add0e4167d
#
_entry.id   330a133d922100a1ceb583add0e4167d
#
_cell.length_a   1.000
_cell.length_b   1.000
_cell.length_c   1.000
_cell.angle_alpha   90.00
_cell.angle_beta   90.00
_cell.angle_gamma   90.00
#
_symmetry.space_group_name_H-M   'P 1'
#
loop_
_entity.id
_entity.type
_entity.pdbx_description
1 polymer ?
#
loop_
_entity_poly.entity_id
_entity_poly.type
_entity_poly.pdbx_seq_one_letter_code
_entity_poly.pdbx_strand_id
1 'polypeptide(L)'
;MNAVFIDTGGWMACADRADPAHWACAAARDSTLEAGRILITTDFVVDETLTLIRFRLGLAAADAWWQQIDGSARLRWERIESDRFERARNLFFQYQDKDLSFTDCTSVAVMRELKLKTVITTDGHFQQVGFEVLPSARSRKARKPRRP
;
A
#
# COMPACT_ATOMS: atom_id res chain seq x y z
N MET A 1 -4.34 -14.37 -8.93
CA MET A 1 -5.41 -13.68 -8.16
C MET A 1 -5.63 -12.31 -8.76
N ASN A 2 -6.88 -11.94 -8.96
CA ASN A 2 -7.24 -10.64 -9.54
C ASN A 2 -7.28 -9.55 -8.45
N ALA A 3 -6.13 -9.19 -7.93
CA ALA A 3 -5.98 -8.29 -6.82
C ALA A 3 -4.73 -7.40 -6.97
N VAL A 4 -4.75 -6.28 -6.28
CA VAL A 4 -3.62 -5.35 -6.17
C VAL A 4 -3.31 -5.15 -4.70
N PHE A 5 -2.03 -5.22 -4.37
CA PHE A 5 -1.57 -4.90 -3.02
C PHE A 5 -1.53 -3.39 -2.81
N ILE A 6 -1.87 -2.93 -1.64
CA ILE A 6 -1.72 -1.52 -1.27
C ILE A 6 -0.88 -1.42 0.00
N ASP A 7 0.20 -0.66 -0.10
CA ASP A 7 1.17 -0.44 0.95
C ASP A 7 0.90 0.86 1.71
N THR A 8 1.59 1.05 2.81
CA THR A 8 1.48 2.23 3.67
C THR A 8 1.57 3.54 2.88
N GLY A 9 2.55 3.66 1.96
CA GLY A 9 2.70 4.85 1.13
C GLY A 9 1.48 5.12 0.25
N GLY A 10 0.86 4.08 -0.28
CA GLY A 10 -0.37 4.19 -1.05
C GLY A 10 -1.56 4.65 -0.19
N TRP A 11 -1.73 4.03 0.97
CA TRP A 11 -2.78 4.44 1.91
C TRP A 11 -2.61 5.88 2.39
N MET A 12 -1.38 6.26 2.75
CA MET A 12 -1.09 7.63 3.22
C MET A 12 -1.37 8.67 2.16
N ALA A 13 -0.98 8.43 0.92
CA ALA A 13 -1.28 9.34 -0.19
C ALA A 13 -2.78 9.45 -0.43
N CYS A 14 -3.53 8.35 -0.32
CA CYS A 14 -4.99 8.38 -0.42
C CYS A 14 -5.65 9.15 0.73
N ALA A 15 -5.10 9.09 1.93
CA ALA A 15 -5.67 9.75 3.12
C ALA A 15 -5.32 11.24 3.22
N ASP A 16 -4.18 11.65 2.70
CA ASP A 16 -3.65 13.01 2.83
C ASP A 16 -3.79 13.80 1.53
N ARG A 17 -4.75 14.72 1.48
CA ARG A 17 -4.97 15.58 0.31
C ARG A 17 -3.80 16.51 -0.01
N ALA A 18 -2.93 16.78 0.96
CA ALA A 18 -1.73 17.58 0.75
C ALA A 18 -0.57 16.78 0.16
N ASP A 19 -0.67 15.45 0.14
CA ASP A 19 0.35 14.60 -0.47
C ASP A 19 0.39 14.85 -1.99
N PRO A 20 1.57 15.10 -2.58
CA PRO A 20 1.71 15.30 -4.03
C PRO A 20 1.18 14.13 -4.86
N ALA A 21 1.20 12.92 -4.32
CA ALA A 21 0.71 11.71 -4.99
C ALA A 21 -0.76 11.40 -4.70
N HIS A 22 -1.48 12.24 -3.95
CA HIS A 22 -2.85 11.96 -3.50
C HIS A 22 -3.78 11.56 -4.65
N TRP A 23 -3.88 12.41 -5.66
CA TRP A 23 -4.83 12.19 -6.76
C TRP A 23 -4.46 10.97 -7.61
N ALA A 24 -3.18 10.75 -7.84
CA ALA A 24 -2.71 9.61 -8.61
C ALA A 24 -2.93 8.29 -7.87
N CYS A 25 -2.64 8.23 -6.57
CA CYS A 25 -2.90 7.04 -5.76
C CYS A 25 -4.40 6.76 -5.59
N ALA A 26 -5.20 7.78 -5.35
CA ALA A 26 -6.66 7.64 -5.28
C ALA A 26 -7.24 7.13 -6.60
N ALA A 27 -6.77 7.65 -7.74
CA ALA A 27 -7.18 7.16 -9.06
C ALA A 27 -6.76 5.70 -9.29
N ALA A 28 -5.56 5.30 -8.89
CA ALA A 28 -5.11 3.92 -9.01
C ALA A 28 -5.96 2.96 -8.16
N ARG A 29 -6.28 3.34 -6.93
CA ARG A 29 -7.21 2.61 -6.06
C ARG A 29 -8.59 2.46 -6.72
N ASP A 30 -9.17 3.56 -7.14
CA ASP A 30 -10.53 3.59 -7.70
C ASP A 30 -10.61 2.79 -9.00
N SER A 31 -9.63 2.93 -9.89
CA SER A 31 -9.55 2.15 -11.13
C SER A 31 -9.44 0.64 -10.85
N THR A 32 -8.69 0.26 -9.83
CA THR A 32 -8.58 -1.14 -9.40
C THR A 32 -9.96 -1.70 -9.01
N LEU A 33 -10.69 -0.96 -8.20
CA LEU A 33 -12.02 -1.36 -7.73
C LEU A 33 -13.06 -1.36 -8.85
N GLU A 34 -13.03 -0.35 -9.72
CA GLU A 34 -13.92 -0.25 -10.89
C GLU A 34 -13.70 -1.40 -11.88
N ALA A 35 -12.47 -1.90 -11.99
CA ALA A 35 -12.15 -3.07 -12.82
C ALA A 35 -12.59 -4.40 -12.17
N GLY A 36 -13.28 -4.37 -11.05
CA GLY A 36 -13.75 -5.57 -10.35
C GLY A 36 -12.66 -6.32 -9.58
N ARG A 37 -11.49 -5.72 -9.41
CA ARG A 37 -10.39 -6.28 -8.63
C ARG A 37 -10.56 -5.94 -7.15
N ILE A 38 -9.90 -6.67 -6.28
CA ILE A 38 -9.86 -6.38 -4.85
C ILE A 38 -8.50 -5.79 -4.46
N LEU A 39 -8.49 -5.09 -3.34
CA LEU A 39 -7.27 -4.66 -2.69
C LEU A 39 -6.83 -5.68 -1.64
N ILE A 40 -5.55 -5.88 -1.52
CA ILE A 40 -4.96 -6.69 -0.45
C ILE A 40 -3.99 -5.83 0.34
N THR A 41 -4.05 -5.94 1.66
CA THR A 41 -3.12 -5.32 2.60
C THR A 41 -2.75 -6.32 3.69
N THR A 42 -1.93 -5.92 4.64
CA THR A 42 -1.56 -6.74 5.80
C THR A 42 -1.84 -6.01 7.10
N ASP A 43 -1.92 -6.77 8.20
CA ASP A 43 -2.01 -6.20 9.54
C ASP A 43 -0.80 -5.31 9.89
N PHE A 44 0.39 -5.64 9.41
CA PHE A 44 1.58 -4.80 9.60
C PHE A 44 1.46 -3.46 8.86
N VAL A 45 0.94 -3.46 7.64
CA VAL A 45 0.66 -2.23 6.88
C VAL A 45 -0.40 -1.40 7.57
N VAL A 46 -1.46 -2.04 8.08
CA VAL A 46 -2.54 -1.34 8.81
C VAL A 46 -2.00 -0.68 10.09
N ASP A 47 -1.17 -1.40 10.86
CA ASP A 47 -0.50 -0.85 12.05
C ASP A 47 0.31 0.40 11.72
N GLU A 48 1.18 0.32 10.74
CA GLU A 48 2.03 1.45 10.32
C GLU A 48 1.18 2.62 9.80
N THR A 49 0.16 2.34 9.00
CA THR A 49 -0.71 3.36 8.42
C THR A 49 -1.52 4.09 9.48
N LEU A 50 -2.14 3.38 10.41
CA LEU A 50 -2.87 3.98 11.54
C LEU A 50 -1.98 4.92 12.35
N THR A 51 -0.78 4.46 12.67
CA THR A 51 0.19 5.24 13.42
C THR A 51 0.56 6.52 12.70
N LEU A 52 0.90 6.43 11.41
CA LEU A 52 1.28 7.60 10.61
C LEU A 52 0.13 8.57 10.40
N ILE A 53 -1.07 8.09 10.13
CA ILE A 53 -2.25 8.96 9.99
C ILE A 53 -2.50 9.71 11.29
N ARG A 54 -2.47 9.02 12.42
CA ARG A 54 -2.68 9.65 13.72
C ARG A 54 -1.69 10.77 13.98
N PHE A 55 -0.40 10.53 13.74
CA PHE A 55 0.63 11.53 14.02
C PHE A 55 0.68 12.69 13.03
N ARG A 56 0.35 12.44 11.78
CA ARG A 56 0.43 13.46 10.71
C ARG A 56 -0.88 14.22 10.51
N LEU A 57 -2.02 13.54 10.64
CA LEU A 57 -3.34 14.07 10.28
C LEU A 57 -4.31 14.11 11.46
N GLY A 58 -4.00 13.45 12.56
CA GLY A 58 -4.80 13.43 13.79
C GLY A 58 -5.69 12.20 13.92
N LEU A 59 -6.25 12.04 15.12
CA LEU A 59 -7.06 10.88 15.49
C LEU A 59 -8.35 10.79 14.68
N ALA A 60 -8.99 11.91 14.38
CA ALA A 60 -10.23 11.91 13.57
C ALA A 60 -9.97 11.37 12.15
N ALA A 61 -8.84 11.72 11.54
CA ALA A 61 -8.45 11.18 10.24
C ALA A 61 -8.17 9.67 10.31
N ALA A 62 -7.52 9.21 11.38
CA ALA A 62 -7.28 7.79 11.59
C ALA A 62 -8.60 7.00 11.76
N ASP A 63 -9.55 7.55 12.52
CA ASP A 63 -10.87 6.95 12.67
C ASP A 63 -11.64 6.89 11.35
N ALA A 64 -11.61 7.97 10.57
CA ALA A 64 -12.27 8.02 9.26
C ALA A 64 -11.66 6.97 8.29
N TRP A 65 -10.35 6.82 8.28
CA TRP A 65 -9.68 5.81 7.47
C TRP A 65 -10.05 4.39 7.93
N TRP A 66 -10.06 4.15 9.25
CA TRP A 66 -10.46 2.87 9.84
C TRP A 66 -11.87 2.49 9.41
N GLN A 67 -12.82 3.42 9.45
CA GLN A 67 -14.20 3.18 9.03
C GLN A 67 -14.30 2.78 7.56
N GLN A 68 -13.40 3.28 6.72
CA GLN A 68 -13.37 2.91 5.29
C GLN A 68 -12.88 1.48 5.07
N ILE A 69 -11.89 1.02 5.85
CA ILE A 69 -11.26 -0.29 5.62
C ILE A 69 -11.89 -1.41 6.44
N ASP A 70 -12.51 -1.08 7.57
CA ASP A 70 -13.12 -2.09 8.46
C ASP A 70 -14.34 -2.72 7.80
N GLY A 71 -14.32 -4.03 7.66
CA GLY A 71 -15.42 -4.78 7.07
C GLY A 71 -15.65 -4.55 5.58
N SER A 72 -14.74 -3.91 4.87
CA SER A 72 -14.88 -3.71 3.42
C SER A 72 -14.79 -5.04 2.68
N ALA A 73 -15.81 -5.37 1.89
CA ALA A 73 -15.84 -6.57 1.04
C ALA A 73 -14.83 -6.51 -0.13
N ARG A 74 -14.31 -5.32 -0.43
CA ARG A 74 -13.36 -5.09 -1.53
C ARG A 74 -11.91 -5.03 -1.06
N LEU A 75 -11.67 -5.21 0.25
CA LEU A 75 -10.36 -5.24 0.86
C LEU A 75 -10.18 -6.56 1.62
N ARG A 76 -9.12 -7.27 1.32
CA ARG A 76 -8.71 -8.47 2.03
C ARG A 76 -7.48 -8.18 2.88
N TRP A 77 -7.53 -8.54 4.15
CA TRP A 77 -6.40 -8.45 5.06
C TRP A 77 -5.67 -9.79 5.14
N GLU A 78 -4.38 -9.75 4.92
CA GLU A 78 -3.49 -10.88 5.15
C GLU A 78 -2.78 -10.71 6.49
N ARG A 79 -2.71 -11.77 7.27
CA ARG A 79 -2.02 -11.75 8.57
C ARG A 79 -0.56 -12.16 8.41
N ILE A 80 0.31 -11.45 9.11
CA ILE A 80 1.73 -11.79 9.18
C ILE A 80 1.93 -12.73 10.37
N GLU A 81 1.70 -14.00 10.14
CA GLU A 81 1.94 -15.06 11.10
C GLU A 81 3.38 -15.58 10.98
N SER A 82 3.73 -16.59 11.77
CA SER A 82 5.11 -17.04 11.96
C SER A 82 5.87 -17.30 10.66
N ASP A 83 5.27 -17.98 9.69
CA ASP A 83 5.95 -18.31 8.42
C ASP A 83 6.24 -17.06 7.58
N ARG A 84 5.30 -16.15 7.49
CA ARG A 84 5.46 -14.89 6.76
C ARG A 84 6.44 -13.97 7.46
N PHE A 85 6.40 -13.92 8.78
CA PHE A 85 7.36 -13.17 9.58
C PHE A 85 8.78 -13.65 9.34
N GLU A 86 9.00 -14.98 9.37
CA GLU A 86 10.32 -15.57 9.14
C GLU A 86 10.83 -15.29 7.73
N ARG A 87 9.99 -15.41 6.71
CA ARG A 87 10.34 -15.04 5.33
C ARG A 87 10.71 -13.58 5.21
N ALA A 88 9.96 -12.70 5.87
CA ALA A 88 10.25 -11.26 5.89
C ALA A 88 11.60 -10.97 6.54
N ARG A 89 11.91 -11.63 7.66
CA ARG A 89 13.21 -11.53 8.32
C ARG A 89 14.34 -11.93 7.39
N ASN A 90 14.19 -13.04 6.68
CA ASN A 90 15.20 -13.51 5.73
C ASN A 90 15.41 -12.49 4.60
N LEU A 91 14.37 -11.93 4.06
CA LEU A 91 14.44 -10.87 3.04
C LEU A 91 15.13 -9.61 3.58
N PHE A 92 14.79 -9.20 4.78
CA PHE A 92 15.34 -8.00 5.42
C PHE A 92 16.87 -8.06 5.52
N PHE A 93 17.42 -9.20 5.91
CA PHE A 93 18.86 -9.38 5.99
C PHE A 93 19.52 -9.74 4.66
N GLN A 94 18.77 -10.28 3.69
CA GLN A 94 19.27 -10.59 2.36
C GLN A 94 19.48 -9.34 1.51
N TYR A 95 18.58 -8.35 1.58
CA TYR A 95 18.68 -7.12 0.81
C TYR A 95 19.59 -6.10 1.45
N GLN A 96 20.91 -6.28 1.27
CA GLN A 96 21.93 -5.40 1.85
C GLN A 96 22.05 -4.06 1.10
N ASP A 97 21.65 -4.02 -0.15
CA ASP A 97 21.76 -2.88 -1.07
C ASP A 97 20.47 -2.09 -1.26
N LYS A 98 19.43 -2.40 -0.49
CA LYS A 98 18.11 -1.78 -0.58
C LYS A 98 17.60 -1.36 0.79
N ASP A 99 17.07 -0.16 0.87
CA ASP A 99 16.50 0.41 2.09
C ASP A 99 15.05 -0.04 2.29
N LEU A 100 14.85 -1.35 2.45
CA LEU A 100 13.54 -1.91 2.74
C LEU A 100 13.32 -1.95 4.26
N SER A 101 12.22 -1.40 4.73
CA SER A 101 11.77 -1.57 6.10
C SER A 101 11.36 -3.02 6.35
N PHE A 102 11.22 -3.40 7.63
CA PHE A 102 10.71 -4.73 7.95
C PHE A 102 9.26 -4.89 7.45
N THR A 103 8.44 -3.86 7.58
CA THR A 103 7.06 -3.86 7.02
C THR A 103 7.10 -4.07 5.52
N ASP A 104 7.99 -3.42 4.78
CA ASP A 104 8.16 -3.65 3.33
C ASP A 104 8.49 -5.11 3.03
N CYS A 105 9.38 -5.71 3.81
CA CYS A 105 9.74 -7.13 3.66
C CYS A 105 8.55 -8.06 3.94
N THR A 106 7.69 -7.73 4.90
CA THR A 106 6.44 -8.50 5.13
C THR A 106 5.51 -8.41 3.93
N SER A 107 5.39 -7.23 3.33
CA SER A 107 4.58 -7.01 2.13
C SER A 107 5.13 -7.79 0.93
N VAL A 108 6.44 -7.76 0.72
CA VAL A 108 7.11 -8.53 -0.35
C VAL A 108 6.86 -10.03 -0.18
N ALA A 109 7.00 -10.53 1.05
CA ALA A 109 6.77 -11.95 1.34
C ALA A 109 5.33 -12.38 0.98
N VAL A 110 4.33 -11.60 1.37
CA VAL A 110 2.91 -11.86 1.05
C VAL A 110 2.67 -11.75 -0.46
N MET A 111 3.17 -10.72 -1.10
CA MET A 111 2.98 -10.53 -2.54
C MET A 111 3.55 -11.68 -3.36
N ARG A 112 4.72 -12.18 -3.00
CA ARG A 112 5.34 -13.34 -3.65
C ARG A 112 4.55 -14.62 -3.42
N GLU A 113 4.12 -14.87 -2.18
CA GLU A 113 3.31 -16.03 -1.82
C GLU A 113 2.00 -16.07 -2.62
N LEU A 114 1.31 -14.94 -2.70
CA LEU A 114 0.04 -14.81 -3.40
C LEU A 114 0.18 -14.55 -4.91
N LYS A 115 1.41 -14.48 -5.40
CA LYS A 115 1.72 -14.18 -6.82
C LYS A 115 1.10 -12.87 -7.29
N LEU A 116 1.08 -11.88 -6.43
CA LEU A 116 0.68 -10.52 -6.78
C LEU A 116 1.82 -9.82 -7.51
N LYS A 117 1.48 -9.07 -8.55
CA LYS A 117 2.47 -8.39 -9.41
C LYS A 117 2.48 -6.89 -9.23
N THR A 118 1.39 -6.33 -8.72
CA THR A 118 1.12 -4.89 -8.70
C THR A 118 0.89 -4.40 -7.28
N VAL A 119 1.50 -3.27 -6.94
CA VAL A 119 1.34 -2.60 -5.65
C VAL A 119 1.06 -1.12 -5.84
N ILE A 120 0.09 -0.60 -5.09
CA ILE A 120 -0.17 0.84 -4.98
C ILE A 120 0.69 1.37 -3.83
N THR A 121 1.66 2.19 -4.18
CA THR A 121 2.60 2.78 -3.22
C THR A 121 3.29 4.01 -3.81
N THR A 122 3.84 4.85 -2.95
CA THR A 122 4.74 5.95 -3.34
C THR A 122 6.21 5.56 -3.22
N ASP A 123 6.48 4.33 -2.78
CA ASP A 123 7.83 3.82 -2.55
C ASP A 123 8.36 3.07 -3.78
N GLY A 124 9.42 3.62 -4.40
CA GLY A 124 10.09 3.02 -5.55
C GLY A 124 10.87 1.73 -5.26
N HIS A 125 11.09 1.38 -3.98
CA HIS A 125 11.80 0.15 -3.62
C HIS A 125 11.09 -1.12 -4.08
N PHE A 126 9.76 -1.11 -4.15
CA PHE A 126 8.99 -2.25 -4.67
C PHE A 126 9.29 -2.55 -6.13
N GLN A 127 9.53 -1.53 -6.95
CA GLN A 127 9.95 -1.72 -8.34
C GLN A 127 11.31 -2.40 -8.42
N GLN A 128 12.24 -2.05 -7.53
CA GLN A 128 13.59 -2.63 -7.49
C GLN A 128 13.58 -4.14 -7.16
N VAL A 129 12.54 -4.63 -6.50
CA VAL A 129 12.39 -6.04 -6.15
C VAL A 129 11.39 -6.78 -7.06
N GLY A 130 11.03 -6.19 -8.20
CA GLY A 130 10.35 -6.86 -9.30
C GLY A 130 8.85 -6.65 -9.40
N PHE A 131 8.27 -5.71 -8.66
CA PHE A 131 6.83 -5.42 -8.74
C PHE A 131 6.53 -4.23 -9.64
N GLU A 132 5.35 -4.26 -10.24
CA GLU A 132 4.76 -3.10 -10.90
C GLU A 132 4.22 -2.14 -9.84
N VAL A 133 4.67 -0.90 -9.87
CA VAL A 133 4.24 0.14 -8.93
C VAL A 133 3.20 1.05 -9.58
N LEU A 134 2.06 1.20 -8.91
CA LEU A 134 1.04 2.18 -9.26
C LEU A 134 0.97 3.27 -8.17
N PRO A 135 0.71 4.50 -8.52
CA PRO A 135 0.71 5.02 -9.89
C PRO A 135 2.12 4.96 -10.50
N SER A 136 2.17 4.84 -11.82
CA SER A 136 3.45 4.89 -12.53
C SER A 136 4.14 6.25 -12.31
N ALA A 137 5.47 6.31 -12.49
CA ALA A 137 6.22 7.57 -12.35
C ALA A 137 5.65 8.70 -13.23
N ARG A 138 5.09 8.34 -14.41
CA ARG A 138 4.43 9.26 -15.32
C ARG A 138 3.11 9.79 -14.78
N SER A 139 2.31 8.94 -14.15
CA SER A 139 1.01 9.28 -13.55
C SER A 139 1.15 10.07 -12.24
N ARG A 140 2.25 9.90 -11.49
CA ARG A 140 2.53 10.68 -10.25
C ARG A 140 2.63 12.18 -10.51
N LYS A 141 2.97 12.58 -11.72
CA LYS A 141 3.03 13.99 -12.17
C LYS A 141 1.68 14.51 -12.68
N ALA A 142 0.63 13.69 -12.67
CA ALA A 142 -0.70 14.10 -13.09
C ALA A 142 -1.24 15.19 -12.18
N ARG A 143 -1.74 16.27 -12.80
CA ARG A 143 -2.28 17.42 -12.08
C ARG A 143 -3.62 17.06 -11.41
N LYS A 144 -3.91 17.74 -10.29
CA LYS A 144 -5.23 17.77 -9.68
C LYS A 144 -6.30 18.02 -10.76
N PRO A 145 -7.43 17.28 -10.78
CA PRO A 145 -8.51 17.55 -11.69
C PRO A 145 -8.95 19.00 -11.59
N ARG A 146 -9.15 19.65 -12.73
CA ARG A 146 -9.76 21.00 -12.71
C ARG A 146 -11.15 20.87 -12.12
N ARG A 147 -11.49 21.75 -11.18
CA ARG A 147 -12.87 21.85 -10.71
C ARG A 147 -13.76 22.19 -11.90
N PRO A 148 -14.96 21.55 -11.99
CA PRO A 148 -15.94 21.94 -12.99
C PRO A 148 -16.38 23.38 -12.80
#